data_74a60e9a0ebfde2319db00d1d7cf8570
#
_entry.id   74a60e9a0ebfde2319db00d1d7cf8570
#
_cell.length_a   1.000
_cell.length_b   1.000
_cell.length_c   1.000
_cell.angle_alpha   90.00
_cell.angle_beta   90.00
_cell.angle_gamma   90.00
#
_symmetry.space_group_name_H-M   'P 1'
#
loop_
_entity.id
_entity.type
_entity.pdbx_description
1 polymer ?
#
loop_
_entity_poly.entity_id
_entity_poly.type
_entity_poly.pdbx_seq_one_letter_code
_entity_poly.pdbx_strand_id
1 'polypeptide(L)' 'MASLRKPSRPRYKAMPKAPKMTASDESWKAFEKRVQAVIAENQKRKSDYEKKLKSYDASIKLRNDIKAKMRAAKAKL' A
#
# COMPACT_ATOMS: atom_id res chain seq x y z
N MET A 1 23.65 8.30 2.54
CA MET A 1 22.37 8.44 1.83
C MET A 1 21.56 7.15 1.93
N ALA A 2 20.26 7.27 2.13
CA ALA A 2 19.41 6.10 2.16
C ALA A 2 19.30 5.49 0.75
N SER A 3 19.45 4.17 0.66
CA SER A 3 19.25 3.45 -0.60
C SER A 3 17.79 3.44 -0.99
N LEU A 4 17.53 3.53 -2.29
CA LEU A 4 16.16 3.38 -2.79
C LEU A 4 15.70 1.93 -2.60
N ARG A 5 14.60 1.73 -1.91
CA ARG A 5 14.03 0.40 -1.64
C ARG A 5 12.59 0.34 -2.11
N LYS A 6 12.24 -0.78 -2.72
CA LYS A 6 10.84 -1.03 -3.08
C LYS A 6 9.99 -1.15 -1.81
N PRO A 7 8.84 -0.44 -1.73
CA PRO A 7 7.97 -0.56 -0.57
C PRO A 7 7.49 -1.99 -0.35
N SER A 8 7.39 -2.41 0.90
CA SER A 8 6.83 -3.71 1.26
C SER A 8 5.31 -3.69 1.12
N ARG A 9 4.72 -4.83 0.79
CA ARG A 9 3.26 -4.96 0.75
C ARG A 9 2.68 -4.63 2.12
N PRO A 10 1.52 -3.94 2.17
CA PRO A 10 0.90 -3.61 3.44
C PRO A 10 0.42 -4.87 4.15
N ARG A 11 0.53 -4.87 5.47
CA ARG A 11 -0.07 -5.91 6.30
C ARG A 11 -1.47 -5.46 6.69
N TYR A 12 -2.47 -6.13 6.17
CA TYR A 12 -3.85 -5.80 6.49
C TYR A 12 -4.26 -6.43 7.82
N LYS A 13 -5.12 -5.74 8.55
CA LYS A 13 -5.73 -6.30 9.74
C LYS A 13 -6.71 -7.39 9.36
N ALA A 14 -6.73 -8.47 10.15
CA ALA A 14 -7.72 -9.53 9.98
C ALA A 14 -9.11 -9.03 10.40
N MET A 15 -10.13 -9.54 9.73
CA MET A 15 -11.51 -9.23 10.11
C MET A 15 -11.84 -9.83 11.47
N PRO A 16 -12.65 -9.13 12.30
CA PRO A 16 -13.07 -9.67 13.57
C PRO A 16 -13.98 -10.90 13.38
N LYS A 17 -13.99 -11.77 14.39
CA LYS A 17 -14.83 -12.96 14.35
C LYS A 17 -16.30 -12.59 14.45
N ALA A 18 -17.13 -13.12 13.54
CA ALA A 18 -18.56 -12.85 13.52
C ALA A 18 -19.26 -13.48 14.72
N PRO A 19 -20.29 -12.81 15.29
CA PRO A 19 -21.15 -13.43 16.28
C PRO A 19 -21.92 -14.62 15.70
N LYS A 20 -22.51 -15.43 16.58
CA LYS A 20 -23.41 -16.49 16.13
C LYS A 20 -24.66 -15.88 15.49
N MET A 21 -25.25 -16.57 14.52
CA MET A 21 -26.47 -16.10 13.85
C MET A 21 -27.63 -15.86 14.82
N THR A 22 -27.61 -16.57 15.95
CA THR A 22 -28.62 -16.43 17.01
C THR A 22 -28.31 -15.33 18.02
N ALA A 23 -27.16 -14.64 17.89
CA ALA A 23 -26.81 -13.54 18.77
C ALA A 23 -27.75 -12.33 18.58
N SER A 24 -27.83 -11.46 19.60
CA SER A 24 -28.71 -10.29 19.55
C SER A 24 -28.33 -9.31 18.46
N ASP A 25 -29.29 -8.49 18.03
CA ASP A 25 -29.06 -7.43 17.06
C ASP A 25 -27.97 -6.46 17.53
N GLU A 26 -27.91 -6.18 18.84
CA GLU A 26 -26.89 -5.31 19.42
C GLU A 26 -25.49 -5.86 19.19
N SER A 27 -25.32 -7.18 19.35
CA SER A 27 -24.05 -7.84 19.09
C SER A 27 -23.65 -7.72 17.63
N TRP A 28 -24.60 -7.87 16.72
CA TRP A 28 -24.36 -7.73 15.30
C TRP A 28 -24.06 -6.29 14.90
N LYS A 29 -24.73 -5.31 15.50
CA LYS A 29 -24.42 -3.89 15.26
C LYS A 29 -23.03 -3.51 15.75
N ALA A 30 -22.63 -4.01 16.92
CA ALA A 30 -21.28 -3.81 17.43
C ALA A 30 -20.23 -4.45 16.53
N PHE A 31 -20.53 -5.64 16.00
CA PHE A 31 -19.67 -6.32 15.05
C PHE A 31 -19.53 -5.52 13.76
N GLU A 32 -20.61 -4.97 13.23
CA GLU A 32 -20.57 -4.14 12.02
C GLU A 32 -19.63 -2.93 12.20
N LYS A 33 -19.67 -2.26 13.34
CA LYS A 33 -18.77 -1.15 13.63
C LYS A 33 -17.31 -1.58 13.60
N ARG A 34 -17.01 -2.76 14.17
CA ARG A 34 -15.66 -3.31 14.16
C ARG A 34 -15.19 -3.64 12.73
N VAL A 35 -16.07 -4.22 11.93
CA VAL A 35 -15.79 -4.52 10.52
C VAL A 35 -15.49 -3.25 9.76
N GLN A 36 -16.32 -2.21 9.93
CA GLN A 36 -16.12 -0.93 9.26
C GLN A 36 -14.80 -0.28 9.64
N ALA A 37 -14.42 -0.36 10.93
CA ALA A 37 -13.15 0.17 11.40
C ALA A 37 -11.96 -0.57 10.74
N VAL A 38 -12.04 -1.89 10.62
CA VAL A 38 -10.99 -2.68 9.95
C VAL A 38 -10.92 -2.34 8.46
N ILE A 39 -12.07 -2.20 7.80
CA ILE A 39 -12.12 -1.81 6.38
C ILE A 39 -11.45 -0.46 6.17
N ALA A 40 -11.78 0.54 6.98
CA ALA A 40 -11.21 1.87 6.89
C ALA A 40 -9.68 1.85 7.09
N GLU A 41 -9.21 1.11 8.10
CA GLU A 41 -7.78 0.97 8.38
C GLU A 41 -7.05 0.30 7.21
N ASN A 42 -7.63 -0.76 6.65
CA ASN A 42 -7.02 -1.48 5.54
C ASN A 42 -6.99 -0.64 4.26
N GLN A 43 -8.03 0.15 4.02
CA GLN A 43 -8.05 1.08 2.89
C GLN A 43 -6.95 2.15 3.02
N LYS A 44 -6.74 2.66 4.23
CA LYS A 44 -5.68 3.61 4.50
C LYS A 44 -4.31 2.99 4.23
N ARG A 45 -4.08 1.78 4.72
CA ARG A 45 -2.82 1.05 4.49
C ARG A 45 -2.55 0.81 3.01
N LYS A 46 -3.59 0.43 2.27
CA LYS A 46 -3.51 0.25 0.82
C LYS A 46 -3.17 1.56 0.11
N SER A 47 -3.85 2.63 0.45
CA SER A 47 -3.61 3.96 -0.14
C SER A 47 -2.19 4.45 0.12
N ASP A 48 -1.71 4.32 1.36
CA ASP A 48 -0.36 4.71 1.73
C ASP A 48 0.69 3.91 0.95
N TYR A 49 0.46 2.61 0.79
CA TYR A 49 1.33 1.74 -0.01
C TYR A 49 1.37 2.18 -1.47
N GLU A 50 0.21 2.45 -2.06
CA GLU A 50 0.11 2.90 -3.46
C GLU A 50 0.88 4.20 -3.70
N LYS A 51 0.80 5.14 -2.75
CA LYS A 51 1.56 6.39 -2.81
C LYS A 51 3.07 6.16 -2.77
N LYS A 52 3.52 5.29 -1.86
CA LYS A 52 4.93 4.93 -1.75
C LYS A 52 5.42 4.22 -3.01
N LEU A 53 4.59 3.36 -3.58
CA LEU A 53 4.93 2.63 -4.81
C LEU A 53 5.07 3.58 -5.99
N LYS A 54 4.15 4.55 -6.14
CA LYS A 54 4.25 5.57 -7.19
C LYS A 54 5.53 6.39 -7.08
N SER A 55 5.88 6.79 -5.86
CA SER A 55 7.11 7.53 -5.60
C SER A 55 8.35 6.70 -5.96
N TYR A 56 8.34 5.43 -5.60
CA TYR A 56 9.41 4.51 -5.95
C TYR A 56 9.53 4.34 -7.47
N ASP A 57 8.43 4.11 -8.16
CA ASP A 57 8.41 3.92 -9.60
C ASP A 57 8.89 5.18 -10.35
N ALA A 58 8.50 6.37 -9.87
CA ALA A 58 8.98 7.63 -10.43
C ALA A 58 10.51 7.78 -10.26
N SER A 59 11.04 7.36 -9.12
CA SER A 59 12.48 7.39 -8.87
C SER A 59 13.24 6.42 -9.76
N ILE A 60 12.69 5.24 -10.00
CA ILE A 60 13.29 4.26 -10.93
C ILE A 60 13.29 4.80 -12.36
N LYS A 61 12.18 5.38 -12.78
CA LYS A 61 12.09 5.99 -14.11
C LYS A 61 13.13 7.09 -14.29
N LEU A 62 13.27 7.97 -13.31
CA LEU A 62 14.27 9.04 -13.32
C LEU A 62 15.69 8.47 -13.53
N ARG A 63 16.04 7.44 -12.78
CA ARG A 63 17.36 6.81 -12.86
C ARG A 63 17.60 6.17 -14.21
N ASN A 64 16.61 5.50 -14.76
CA ASN A 64 16.69 4.88 -16.08
C ASN A 64 16.83 5.91 -17.18
N ASP A 65 16.11 7.03 -17.09
CA ASP A 65 16.19 8.13 -18.06
C ASP A 65 17.60 8.76 -18.06
N ILE A 66 18.18 8.95 -16.88
CA ILE A 66 19.53 9.48 -16.75
C ILE A 66 20.57 8.52 -17.33
N LYS A 67 20.42 7.22 -17.04
CA LYS A 67 21.30 6.20 -17.63
C LYS A 67 21.23 6.19 -19.16
N ALA A 68 20.03 6.34 -19.72
CA ALA A 68 19.84 6.39 -21.16
C ALA A 68 20.55 7.61 -21.77
N LYS A 69 20.45 8.77 -21.12
CA LYS A 69 21.15 9.98 -21.56
C LYS A 69 22.67 9.80 -21.52
N MET A 70 23.18 9.18 -20.48
CA MET A 70 24.61 8.89 -20.33
C MET A 70 25.11 7.98 -21.45
N ARG A 71 24.37 6.91 -21.76
CA ARG A 71 24.72 5.98 -22.84
C ARG A 71 24.72 6.67 -24.21
N ALA A 72 23.71 7.50 -24.46
CA ALA A 72 23.63 8.26 -25.70
C ALA A 72 24.80 9.23 -25.85
N ALA A 73 25.18 9.90 -24.78
CA ALA A 73 26.33 10.81 -24.78
C ALA A 73 27.64 10.07 -25.05
N LYS A 74 27.84 8.91 -24.42
CA LYS A 74 29.04 8.08 -24.65
C LYS A 74 29.11 7.56 -26.08
N ALA A 75 27.99 7.20 -26.68
CA ALA A 75 27.95 6.69 -28.04
C ALA A 75 28.36 7.72 -29.09
N LYS A 76 28.25 9.03 -28.79
CA LYS A 76 28.63 10.11 -29.67
C LYS A 76 30.11 10.48 -29.60
N LEU A 77 30.81 9.98 -28.63
CA LEU A 77 32.25 10.19 -28.49
C LEU A 77 33.02 9.09 -29.20
#